data_f2b6310dc9aefc266645997238973d71
#
_entry.id   f2b6310dc9aefc266645997238973d71
#
_cell.length_a   1.000
_cell.length_b   1.000
_cell.length_c   1.000
_cell.angle_alpha   90.00
_cell.angle_beta   90.00
_cell.angle_gamma   90.00
#
_symmetry.space_group_name_H-M   'P 1'
#
loop_
_entity.id
_entity.type
_entity.pdbx_description
1 polymer ?
#
loop_
_entity_poly.entity_id
_entity_poly.type
_entity_poly.pdbx_seq_one_letter_code
_entity_poly.pdbx_strand_id
1 'polypeptide(L)'
;LVGSEMCIRDRGMKFLSVADQTYHWGLLDREIYLAVWIVTFSLLGLYLLGKIKFAHDSDMPYLGVGRLALAIVTFSFVVYLVPGMWGAPLKGLSGYLPPLHTQDFVIGKEAPTASGGETRMLLTVDGQKPKHSDFLHLPHNLEGFFDLKEAEAYAAKVGKPLFIDFTGHGCVNCREMEARVWADPQVLDILRNDYVIVALYSDDKKVLPESEWVTTDAGKVLKSLGKINSYYALKTFGVNAQPYYVLQGRGGKELVPPRGYDLDVQGFVDFLRSGVEAYDRQK
;
A
#
# COMPACT_ATOMS: atom_id res chain seq x y z
N LEU A 1 16.03 -15.90 -24.95
CA LEU A 1 15.71 -14.49 -25.25
C LEU A 1 14.29 -14.09 -24.79
N VAL A 2 13.26 -14.92 -25.01
CA VAL A 2 11.87 -14.60 -24.63
C VAL A 2 11.70 -14.44 -23.11
N GLY A 3 12.42 -15.21 -22.29
CA GLY A 3 12.32 -15.13 -20.82
C GLY A 3 12.93 -13.84 -20.23
N SER A 4 14.00 -13.31 -20.84
CA SER A 4 14.64 -12.07 -20.36
C SER A 4 13.79 -10.82 -20.71
N GLU A 5 13.15 -10.80 -21.85
CA GLU A 5 12.28 -9.70 -22.26
C GLU A 5 10.98 -9.66 -21.43
N MET A 6 10.44 -10.82 -21.06
CA MET A 6 9.28 -10.89 -20.17
C MET A 6 9.58 -10.35 -18.77
N CYS A 7 10.71 -10.71 -18.16
CA CYS A 7 11.13 -10.16 -16.86
C CYS A 7 11.31 -8.63 -16.89
N ILE A 8 11.80 -8.07 -18.00
CA ILE A 8 11.96 -6.62 -18.18
C ILE A 8 10.58 -5.96 -18.27
N ARG A 9 9.62 -6.57 -18.96
CA ARG A 9 8.26 -6.06 -19.13
C ARG A 9 7.46 -6.07 -17.81
N ASP A 10 7.57 -7.14 -17.02
CA ASP A 10 6.89 -7.24 -15.72
C ASP A 10 7.43 -6.21 -14.72
N ARG A 11 8.75 -6.00 -14.68
CA ARG A 11 9.36 -4.93 -13.89
C ARG A 11 8.94 -3.56 -14.41
N GLY A 12 8.90 -3.37 -15.73
CA GLY A 12 8.44 -2.13 -16.37
C GLY A 12 7.02 -1.76 -15.99
N MET A 13 6.09 -2.70 -16.00
CA MET A 13 4.69 -2.49 -15.57
C MET A 13 4.59 -2.08 -14.10
N LYS A 14 5.37 -2.71 -13.20
CA LYS A 14 5.40 -2.29 -11.80
C LYS A 14 5.93 -0.87 -11.63
N PHE A 15 7.04 -0.53 -12.30
CA PHE A 15 7.57 0.84 -12.24
C PHE A 15 6.59 1.87 -12.77
N LEU A 16 5.85 1.53 -13.84
CA LEU A 16 4.83 2.40 -14.41
C LEU A 16 3.66 2.58 -13.42
N SER A 17 3.21 1.51 -12.79
CA SER A 17 2.16 1.57 -11.76
C SER A 17 2.60 2.38 -10.53
N VAL A 18 3.85 2.24 -10.07
CA VAL A 18 4.38 3.05 -8.98
C VAL A 18 4.48 4.53 -9.38
N ALA A 19 4.92 4.81 -10.62
CA ALA A 19 4.94 6.18 -11.15
C ALA A 19 3.53 6.76 -11.19
N ASP A 20 2.56 6.00 -11.71
CA ASP A 20 1.15 6.39 -11.76
C ASP A 20 0.62 6.79 -10.37
N GLN A 21 0.88 5.98 -9.35
CA GLN A 21 0.47 6.26 -7.98
C GLN A 21 1.21 7.46 -7.36
N THR A 22 2.53 7.57 -7.57
CA THR A 22 3.34 8.66 -6.98
C THR A 22 3.07 10.02 -7.60
N TYR A 23 2.66 10.05 -8.88
CA TYR A 23 2.28 11.28 -9.62
C TYR A 23 0.77 11.49 -9.70
N HIS A 24 -0.04 10.55 -9.19
CA HIS A 24 -1.51 10.61 -9.17
C HIS A 24 -2.14 10.77 -10.57
N TRP A 25 -1.64 10.01 -11.57
CA TRP A 25 -2.18 10.07 -12.94
C TRP A 25 -3.51 9.34 -13.09
N GLY A 26 -3.73 8.23 -12.31
CA GLY A 26 -4.94 7.42 -12.37
C GLY A 26 -5.12 6.68 -13.69
N LEU A 27 -4.04 6.19 -14.28
CA LEU A 27 -4.04 5.51 -15.58
C LEU A 27 -3.97 3.98 -15.44
N LEU A 28 -3.36 3.48 -14.36
CA LEU A 28 -3.09 2.08 -14.13
C LEU A 28 -3.71 1.59 -12.81
N ASP A 29 -5.03 1.63 -12.79
CA ASP A 29 -5.80 1.05 -11.71
C ASP A 29 -5.62 -0.47 -11.64
N ARG A 30 -5.96 -1.05 -10.49
CA ARG A 30 -5.69 -2.46 -10.20
C ARG A 30 -6.30 -3.40 -11.22
N GLU A 31 -7.52 -3.15 -11.68
CA GLU A 31 -8.21 -3.95 -12.69
C GLU A 31 -7.52 -3.88 -14.06
N ILE A 32 -7.07 -2.70 -14.49
CA ILE A 32 -6.35 -2.53 -15.76
C ILE A 32 -5.04 -3.32 -15.72
N TYR A 33 -4.31 -3.20 -14.61
CA TYR A 33 -3.08 -3.92 -14.38
C TYR A 33 -3.29 -5.44 -14.44
N LEU A 34 -4.30 -5.95 -13.72
CA LEU A 34 -4.66 -7.38 -13.72
C LEU A 34 -5.14 -7.86 -15.09
N ALA A 35 -5.96 -7.06 -15.80
CA ALA A 35 -6.43 -7.40 -17.14
C ALA A 35 -5.26 -7.59 -18.12
N VAL A 36 -4.28 -6.68 -18.11
CA VAL A 36 -3.07 -6.81 -18.93
C VAL A 36 -2.28 -8.09 -18.58
N TRP A 37 -2.16 -8.41 -17.30
CA TRP A 37 -1.47 -9.64 -16.88
C TRP A 37 -2.23 -10.90 -17.31
N ILE A 38 -3.55 -10.95 -17.08
CA ILE A 38 -4.40 -12.08 -17.49
C ILE A 38 -4.27 -12.34 -18.99
N VAL A 39 -4.38 -11.31 -19.82
CA VAL A 39 -4.24 -11.42 -21.27
C VAL A 39 -2.82 -11.88 -21.65
N THR A 40 -1.80 -11.26 -21.10
CA THR A 40 -0.38 -11.58 -21.44
C THR A 40 -0.04 -13.02 -21.07
N PHE A 41 -0.40 -13.48 -19.85
CA PHE A 41 -0.13 -14.86 -19.44
C PHE A 41 -1.03 -15.87 -20.16
N SER A 42 -2.25 -15.51 -20.56
CA SER A 42 -3.09 -16.35 -21.41
C SER A 42 -2.47 -16.55 -22.79
N LEU A 43 -1.98 -15.50 -23.43
CA LEU A 43 -1.27 -15.57 -24.70
C LEU A 43 0.02 -16.42 -24.59
N LEU A 44 0.75 -16.27 -23.48
CA LEU A 44 1.92 -17.11 -23.19
C LEU A 44 1.51 -18.59 -23.05
N GLY A 45 0.44 -18.90 -22.35
CA GLY A 45 -0.09 -20.27 -22.23
C GLY A 45 -0.43 -20.86 -23.60
N LEU A 46 -1.12 -20.09 -24.46
CA LEU A 46 -1.43 -20.50 -25.84
C LEU A 46 -0.18 -20.70 -26.69
N TYR A 47 0.84 -19.85 -26.54
CA TYR A 47 2.13 -20.00 -27.18
C TYR A 47 2.84 -21.28 -26.73
N LEU A 48 2.86 -21.58 -25.46
CA LEU A 48 3.43 -22.82 -24.90
C LEU A 48 2.72 -24.06 -25.45
N LEU A 49 1.41 -24.01 -25.68
CA LEU A 49 0.63 -25.07 -26.31
C LEU A 49 0.81 -25.14 -27.83
N GLY A 50 1.63 -24.24 -28.43
CA GLY A 50 1.83 -24.20 -29.88
C GLY A 50 0.64 -23.72 -30.70
N LYS A 51 -0.35 -23.05 -30.06
CA LYS A 51 -1.50 -22.46 -30.76
C LYS A 51 -1.17 -21.10 -31.39
N ILE A 52 -0.16 -20.41 -30.86
CA ILE A 52 0.37 -19.17 -31.40
C ILE A 52 1.79 -19.46 -31.85
N LYS A 53 2.16 -19.01 -33.06
CA LYS A 53 3.51 -19.11 -33.62
C LYS A 53 3.99 -17.74 -34.08
N PHE A 54 5.25 -17.45 -33.87
CA PHE A 54 5.91 -16.26 -34.40
C PHE A 54 6.75 -16.63 -35.66
N ALA A 55 7.11 -15.64 -36.45
CA ALA A 55 7.75 -15.81 -37.76
C ALA A 55 9.08 -16.60 -37.74
N HIS A 56 9.75 -16.70 -36.60
CA HIS A 56 11.04 -17.41 -36.43
C HIS A 56 10.91 -18.67 -35.56
N ASP A 57 9.71 -19.09 -35.23
CA ASP A 57 9.51 -20.31 -34.44
C ASP A 57 9.68 -21.56 -35.29
N SER A 58 10.34 -22.57 -34.73
CA SER A 58 10.47 -23.89 -35.35
C SER A 58 9.14 -24.61 -35.35
N ASP A 59 8.85 -25.39 -36.38
CA ASP A 59 7.69 -26.25 -36.42
C ASP A 59 7.72 -27.29 -35.30
N MET A 60 6.61 -27.39 -34.59
CA MET A 60 6.40 -28.34 -33.51
C MET A 60 5.31 -29.33 -33.88
N PRO A 61 5.67 -30.53 -34.34
CA PRO A 61 4.67 -31.56 -34.64
C PRO A 61 4.04 -32.15 -33.36
N TYR A 62 4.75 -32.12 -32.25
CA TYR A 62 4.29 -32.67 -30.95
C TYR A 62 4.51 -31.73 -29.78
N LEU A 63 3.63 -31.76 -28.81
CA LEU A 63 3.75 -31.01 -27.57
C LEU A 63 4.62 -31.80 -26.57
N GLY A 64 5.78 -31.29 -26.20
CA GLY A 64 6.66 -31.89 -25.19
C GLY A 64 6.07 -31.74 -23.77
N VAL A 65 6.33 -32.74 -22.92
CA VAL A 65 5.85 -32.79 -21.53
C VAL A 65 6.24 -31.53 -20.73
N GLY A 66 7.46 -31.02 -20.90
CA GLY A 66 7.93 -29.81 -20.22
C GLY A 66 7.13 -28.57 -20.62
N ARG A 67 6.80 -28.41 -21.91
CA ARG A 67 5.97 -27.29 -22.38
C ARG A 67 4.54 -27.39 -21.90
N LEU A 68 3.98 -28.61 -21.86
CA LEU A 68 2.65 -28.86 -21.29
C LEU A 68 2.63 -28.48 -19.79
N ALA A 69 3.64 -28.90 -19.03
CA ALA A 69 3.73 -28.57 -17.60
C ALA A 69 3.82 -27.05 -17.39
N LEU A 70 4.64 -26.35 -18.18
CA LEU A 70 4.73 -24.88 -18.11
C LEU A 70 3.39 -24.20 -18.50
N ALA A 71 2.69 -24.73 -19.51
CA ALA A 71 1.38 -24.20 -19.89
C ALA A 71 0.37 -24.37 -18.75
N ILE A 72 0.35 -25.53 -18.08
CA ILE A 72 -0.51 -25.76 -16.92
C ILE A 72 -0.21 -24.76 -15.81
N VAL A 73 1.06 -24.56 -15.46
CA VAL A 73 1.47 -23.56 -14.43
C VAL A 73 1.00 -22.16 -14.83
N THR A 74 1.20 -21.78 -16.09
CA THR A 74 0.82 -20.47 -16.62
C THR A 74 -0.71 -20.26 -16.54
N PHE A 75 -1.51 -21.21 -16.99
CA PHE A 75 -2.97 -21.09 -16.90
C PHE A 75 -3.48 -21.17 -15.45
N SER A 76 -2.86 -21.94 -14.58
CA SER A 76 -3.15 -21.94 -13.15
C SER A 76 -2.93 -20.56 -12.53
N PHE A 77 -1.86 -19.89 -12.93
CA PHE A 77 -1.58 -18.52 -12.52
C PHE A 77 -2.65 -17.54 -13.05
N VAL A 78 -3.05 -17.66 -14.30
CA VAL A 78 -4.17 -16.87 -14.88
C VAL A 78 -5.44 -17.04 -14.07
N VAL A 79 -5.82 -18.28 -13.76
CA VAL A 79 -7.02 -18.57 -12.94
C VAL A 79 -6.90 -17.96 -11.55
N TYR A 80 -5.71 -17.99 -10.95
CA TYR A 80 -5.46 -17.34 -9.66
C TYR A 80 -5.62 -15.81 -9.70
N LEU A 81 -5.34 -15.16 -10.84
CA LEU A 81 -5.50 -13.70 -11.01
C LEU A 81 -6.96 -13.27 -11.17
N VAL A 82 -7.79 -14.13 -11.76
CA VAL A 82 -9.18 -13.80 -12.13
C VAL A 82 -10.01 -13.25 -10.95
N PRO A 83 -10.02 -13.84 -9.74
CA PRO A 83 -10.76 -13.28 -8.61
C PRO A 83 -10.30 -11.86 -8.22
N GLY A 84 -9.03 -11.50 -8.51
CA GLY A 84 -8.49 -10.17 -8.28
C GLY A 84 -9.23 -9.07 -9.05
N MET A 85 -9.82 -9.38 -10.21
CA MET A 85 -10.64 -8.45 -10.99
C MET A 85 -11.89 -7.98 -10.25
N TRP A 86 -12.32 -8.71 -9.21
CA TRP A 86 -13.47 -8.39 -8.37
C TRP A 86 -13.12 -8.09 -6.91
N GLY A 87 -11.86 -7.72 -6.65
CA GLY A 87 -11.43 -7.24 -5.33
C GLY A 87 -10.84 -8.29 -4.41
N ALA A 88 -10.56 -9.52 -4.89
CA ALA A 88 -9.82 -10.46 -4.07
C ALA A 88 -8.40 -9.93 -3.76
N PRO A 89 -7.92 -10.03 -2.50
CA PRO A 89 -6.67 -9.40 -2.07
C PRO A 89 -5.42 -10.01 -2.72
N LEU A 90 -5.49 -11.22 -3.31
CA LEU A 90 -4.36 -11.92 -3.94
C LEU A 90 -3.08 -11.84 -3.09
N LYS A 91 -3.15 -12.35 -1.85
CA LYS A 91 -2.10 -12.19 -0.81
C LYS A 91 -0.68 -12.54 -1.27
N GLY A 92 -0.52 -13.50 -2.20
CA GLY A 92 0.78 -13.88 -2.76
C GLY A 92 1.40 -12.82 -3.70
N LEU A 93 0.61 -11.86 -4.17
CA LEU A 93 1.01 -10.82 -5.11
C LEU A 93 0.79 -9.40 -4.56
N SER A 94 0.37 -9.25 -3.30
CA SER A 94 -0.01 -7.97 -2.71
C SER A 94 1.05 -6.88 -2.86
N GLY A 95 2.33 -7.23 -2.75
CA GLY A 95 3.45 -6.30 -2.93
C GLY A 95 3.73 -5.88 -4.38
N TYR A 96 3.15 -6.56 -5.37
CA TYR A 96 3.40 -6.31 -6.79
C TYR A 96 2.23 -5.65 -7.50
N LEU A 97 1.02 -5.80 -6.95
CA LEU A 97 -0.20 -5.24 -7.51
C LEU A 97 -0.47 -3.83 -6.96
N PRO A 98 -1.16 -2.96 -7.74
CA PRO A 98 -1.70 -1.72 -7.20
C PRO A 98 -2.60 -1.97 -5.98
N PRO A 99 -2.71 -1.00 -5.05
CA PRO A 99 -3.54 -1.12 -3.86
C PRO A 99 -5.02 -1.37 -4.20
N LEU A 100 -5.74 -2.04 -3.28
CA LEU A 100 -7.16 -2.36 -3.48
C LEU A 100 -8.07 -1.13 -3.62
N HIS A 101 -7.67 0.03 -3.09
CA HIS A 101 -8.47 1.25 -3.18
C HIS A 101 -8.47 1.88 -4.57
N THR A 102 -7.54 1.50 -5.47
CA THR A 102 -7.53 1.94 -6.87
C THR A 102 -8.52 1.15 -7.74
N GLN A 103 -9.24 0.19 -7.17
CA GLN A 103 -10.17 -0.66 -7.90
C GLN A 103 -11.58 -0.08 -7.86
N ASP A 104 -12.18 0.16 -9.04
CA ASP A 104 -13.51 0.74 -9.19
C ASP A 104 -14.62 -0.19 -8.74
N PHE A 105 -14.43 -1.51 -8.90
CA PHE A 105 -15.47 -2.50 -8.63
C PHE A 105 -14.99 -3.64 -7.74
N VAL A 106 -15.63 -3.80 -6.57
CA VAL A 106 -15.35 -4.87 -5.60
C VAL A 106 -16.63 -5.61 -5.26
N ILE A 107 -16.72 -6.92 -5.60
CA ILE A 107 -17.88 -7.76 -5.22
C ILE A 107 -17.84 -8.04 -3.72
N GLY A 108 -18.97 -7.83 -3.02
CA GLY A 108 -19.14 -8.16 -1.61
C GLY A 108 -18.67 -7.09 -0.62
N LYS A 109 -18.14 -5.98 -1.09
CA LYS A 109 -18.14 -4.72 -0.33
C LYS A 109 -19.27 -3.88 -0.90
N GLU A 110 -20.22 -3.50 -0.05
CA GLU A 110 -21.14 -2.43 -0.42
C GLU A 110 -20.27 -1.26 -0.91
N ALA A 111 -20.47 -0.90 -2.19
CA ALA A 111 -19.98 0.37 -2.66
C ALA A 111 -20.44 1.42 -1.64
N PRO A 112 -19.72 2.52 -1.42
CA PRO A 112 -20.25 3.64 -0.68
C PRO A 112 -21.40 4.23 -1.49
N THR A 113 -22.54 3.51 -1.50
CA THR A 113 -23.78 3.98 -2.08
C THR A 113 -24.29 5.09 -1.20
N ALA A 114 -24.48 6.23 -1.82
CA ALA A 114 -25.14 7.41 -1.28
C ALA A 114 -26.62 7.16 -0.93
N SER A 115 -27.00 5.95 -0.49
CA SER A 115 -28.37 5.68 -0.03
C SER A 115 -28.44 4.47 0.89
N GLY A 116 -28.60 4.71 2.18
CA GLY A 116 -29.13 3.75 3.13
C GLY A 116 -28.21 3.30 4.25
N GLY A 117 -28.18 4.02 5.38
CA GLY A 117 -28.09 3.46 6.73
C GLY A 117 -26.74 2.94 7.18
N GLU A 118 -25.84 3.76 7.38
CA GLU A 118 -24.83 4.06 8.38
C GLU A 118 -23.91 5.08 7.72
N THR A 119 -24.13 6.33 8.05
CA THR A 119 -23.23 7.41 7.66
C THR A 119 -21.89 7.06 8.29
N ARG A 120 -20.99 6.46 7.50
CA ARG A 120 -19.60 6.32 7.88
C ARG A 120 -19.17 7.73 8.25
N MET A 121 -18.97 7.99 9.51
CA MET A 121 -18.43 9.26 10.00
C MET A 121 -17.04 9.35 9.38
N LEU A 122 -16.95 9.99 8.22
CA LEU A 122 -15.65 10.39 7.68
C LEU A 122 -14.96 11.18 8.78
N LEU A 123 -13.76 10.77 9.12
CA LEU A 123 -12.95 11.49 10.09
C LEU A 123 -12.91 12.95 9.64
N THR A 124 -13.52 13.84 10.40
CA THR A 124 -13.53 15.26 10.09
C THR A 124 -12.91 16.00 11.26
N VAL A 125 -11.92 16.82 10.97
CA VAL A 125 -11.34 17.75 11.93
C VAL A 125 -12.00 19.09 11.71
N ASP A 126 -12.77 19.55 12.71
CA ASP A 126 -13.51 20.81 12.65
C ASP A 126 -14.43 20.96 11.41
N GLY A 127 -15.01 19.83 10.96
CA GLY A 127 -15.90 19.77 9.78
C GLY A 127 -15.18 19.67 8.43
N GLN A 128 -13.85 19.60 8.42
CA GLN A 128 -13.06 19.43 7.20
C GLN A 128 -12.47 18.01 7.13
N LYS A 129 -12.31 17.50 5.90
CA LYS A 129 -11.59 16.22 5.67
C LYS A 129 -10.11 16.38 6.01
N PRO A 130 -9.44 15.32 6.50
CA PRO A 130 -7.99 15.34 6.70
C PRO A 130 -7.23 15.80 5.48
N LYS A 131 -6.16 16.56 5.65
CA LYS A 131 -5.29 16.98 4.55
C LYS A 131 -4.83 15.79 3.75
N HIS A 132 -4.78 15.93 2.42
CA HIS A 132 -4.32 14.92 1.47
C HIS A 132 -5.20 13.66 1.37
N SER A 133 -6.33 13.57 2.08
CA SER A 133 -7.27 12.44 2.01
C SER A 133 -8.07 12.37 0.69
N ASP A 134 -7.92 13.35 -0.18
CA ASP A 134 -8.44 13.36 -1.54
C ASP A 134 -7.68 12.41 -2.48
N PHE A 135 -6.40 12.12 -2.20
CA PHE A 135 -5.56 11.27 -3.03
C PHE A 135 -4.75 10.21 -2.25
N LEU A 136 -4.67 10.28 -0.92
CA LEU A 136 -4.04 9.27 -0.08
C LEU A 136 -5.09 8.48 0.70
N HIS A 137 -4.85 7.18 0.86
CA HIS A 137 -5.79 6.27 1.50
C HIS A 137 -5.08 5.29 2.42
N LEU A 138 -5.74 4.93 3.53
CA LEU A 138 -5.32 3.85 4.40
C LEU A 138 -5.93 2.51 3.95
N PRO A 139 -5.22 1.39 4.15
CA PRO A 139 -5.75 0.06 3.83
C PRO A 139 -6.91 -0.32 4.77
N HIS A 140 -7.66 -1.36 4.38
CA HIS A 140 -8.74 -1.96 5.19
C HIS A 140 -9.82 -0.99 5.66
N ASN A 141 -10.05 0.08 4.91
CA ASN A 141 -10.98 1.12 5.30
C ASN A 141 -10.69 1.71 6.69
N LEU A 142 -9.42 1.75 7.10
CA LEU A 142 -9.01 2.50 8.26
C LEU A 142 -9.14 4.00 7.98
N GLU A 143 -9.46 4.76 9.01
CA GLU A 143 -9.50 6.21 8.96
C GLU A 143 -8.25 6.78 9.64
N GLY A 144 -7.71 7.86 9.10
CA GLY A 144 -6.51 8.49 9.67
C GLY A 144 -6.06 9.71 8.87
N PHE A 145 -4.86 10.11 9.14
CA PHE A 145 -4.25 11.34 8.65
C PHE A 145 -3.07 11.08 7.72
N PHE A 146 -2.69 12.11 6.95
CA PHE A 146 -1.53 12.09 6.07
C PHE A 146 -0.63 13.31 6.30
N ASP A 147 -1.00 14.16 7.27
CA ASP A 147 -0.20 15.26 7.80
C ASP A 147 0.04 15.02 9.30
N LEU A 148 1.33 15.04 9.69
CA LEU A 148 1.71 14.71 11.06
C LEU A 148 1.17 15.72 12.07
N LYS A 149 1.24 17.02 11.76
CA LYS A 149 0.80 18.07 12.68
C LYS A 149 -0.70 18.01 12.95
N GLU A 150 -1.46 17.72 11.89
CA GLU A 150 -2.92 17.53 12.00
C GLU A 150 -3.23 16.30 12.85
N ALA A 151 -2.53 15.20 12.65
CA ALA A 151 -2.68 13.97 13.43
C ALA A 151 -2.33 14.17 14.91
N GLU A 152 -1.23 14.85 15.19
CA GLU A 152 -0.79 15.16 16.57
C GLU A 152 -1.83 16.05 17.30
N ALA A 153 -2.35 17.07 16.62
CA ALA A 153 -3.38 17.93 17.18
C ALA A 153 -4.68 17.16 17.49
N TYR A 154 -5.07 16.28 16.56
CA TYR A 154 -6.25 15.44 16.77
C TYR A 154 -6.04 14.39 17.88
N ALA A 155 -4.89 13.71 17.90
CA ALA A 155 -4.55 12.74 18.94
C ALA A 155 -4.56 13.37 20.34
N ALA A 156 -4.04 14.60 20.47
CA ALA A 156 -4.12 15.36 21.72
C ALA A 156 -5.57 15.70 22.12
N LYS A 157 -6.44 16.06 21.16
CA LYS A 157 -7.84 16.39 21.38
C LYS A 157 -8.65 15.19 21.86
N VAL A 158 -8.43 14.00 21.25
CA VAL A 158 -9.17 12.78 21.59
C VAL A 158 -8.51 11.96 22.72
N GLY A 159 -7.31 12.31 23.14
CA GLY A 159 -6.60 11.63 24.23
C GLY A 159 -6.15 10.22 23.89
N LYS A 160 -5.77 9.96 22.63
CA LYS A 160 -5.27 8.68 22.14
C LYS A 160 -3.80 8.77 21.72
N PRO A 161 -3.04 7.66 21.78
CA PRO A 161 -1.70 7.60 21.20
C PRO A 161 -1.74 7.67 19.67
N LEU A 162 -0.64 8.11 19.07
CA LEU A 162 -0.45 8.21 17.64
C LEU A 162 0.29 6.98 17.12
N PHE A 163 -0.23 6.36 16.07
CA PHE A 163 0.45 5.34 15.27
C PHE A 163 0.97 5.99 13.99
N ILE A 164 2.28 6.13 13.88
CA ILE A 164 2.95 6.70 12.70
C ILE A 164 3.42 5.56 11.82
N ASP A 165 2.94 5.53 10.58
CA ASP A 165 3.36 4.60 9.53
C ASP A 165 4.18 5.35 8.47
N PHE A 166 5.50 5.12 8.43
CA PHE A 166 6.32 5.55 7.31
C PHE A 166 6.20 4.54 6.19
N THR A 167 5.50 4.92 5.15
CA THR A 167 5.11 4.07 4.02
C THR A 167 5.50 4.68 2.67
N GLY A 168 5.16 3.99 1.58
CA GLY A 168 5.36 4.48 0.22
C GLY A 168 4.50 3.73 -0.79
N HIS A 169 4.17 4.37 -1.90
CA HIS A 169 3.42 3.77 -3.01
C HIS A 169 4.18 2.57 -3.62
N GLY A 170 5.50 2.69 -3.78
CA GLY A 170 6.37 1.65 -4.30
C GLY A 170 6.82 0.59 -3.30
N CYS A 171 6.43 0.72 -2.03
CA CYS A 171 6.92 -0.12 -0.94
C CYS A 171 6.25 -1.51 -0.94
N VAL A 172 6.95 -2.52 -1.45
CA VAL A 172 6.48 -3.93 -1.47
C VAL A 172 6.21 -4.46 -0.07
N ASN A 173 7.16 -4.23 0.85
CA ASN A 173 7.06 -4.70 2.23
C ASN A 173 5.89 -4.05 2.99
N CYS A 174 5.59 -2.77 2.69
CA CYS A 174 4.43 -2.07 3.27
C CYS A 174 3.13 -2.76 2.82
N ARG A 175 2.99 -3.02 1.51
CA ARG A 175 1.81 -3.73 0.96
C ARG A 175 1.68 -5.15 1.53
N GLU A 176 2.80 -5.81 1.77
CA GLU A 176 2.77 -7.15 2.39
C GLU A 176 2.35 -7.11 3.85
N MET A 177 2.85 -6.16 4.63
CA MET A 177 2.41 -5.93 6.02
C MET A 177 0.92 -5.63 6.08
N GLU A 178 0.42 -4.75 5.23
CA GLU A 178 -1.00 -4.42 5.15
C GLU A 178 -1.86 -5.63 4.81
N ALA A 179 -1.43 -6.44 3.85
CA ALA A 179 -2.22 -7.60 3.39
C ALA A 179 -2.19 -8.80 4.37
N ARG A 180 -1.16 -8.92 5.20
CA ARG A 180 -0.93 -10.12 6.02
C ARG A 180 -0.99 -9.87 7.51
N VAL A 181 -0.48 -8.72 7.97
CA VAL A 181 -0.44 -8.36 9.39
C VAL A 181 -1.60 -7.44 9.76
N TRP A 182 -1.78 -6.32 9.03
CA TRP A 182 -2.87 -5.40 9.34
C TRP A 182 -4.26 -5.99 9.03
N ALA A 183 -4.35 -6.95 8.09
CA ALA A 183 -5.60 -7.65 7.79
C ALA A 183 -6.11 -8.54 8.94
N ASP A 184 -5.28 -8.79 9.97
CA ASP A 184 -5.72 -9.54 11.14
C ASP A 184 -6.77 -8.78 11.93
N PRO A 185 -7.89 -9.43 12.34
CA PRO A 185 -8.98 -8.76 13.06
C PRO A 185 -8.54 -8.09 14.36
N GLN A 186 -7.59 -8.66 15.11
CA GLN A 186 -7.10 -8.08 16.37
C GLN A 186 -6.29 -6.82 16.10
N VAL A 187 -5.42 -6.83 15.07
CA VAL A 187 -4.64 -5.66 14.66
C VAL A 187 -5.57 -4.52 14.20
N LEU A 188 -6.57 -4.86 13.35
CA LEU A 188 -7.55 -3.88 12.87
C LEU A 188 -8.37 -3.26 14.01
N ASP A 189 -8.78 -4.08 14.97
CA ASP A 189 -9.57 -3.60 16.12
C ASP A 189 -8.76 -2.61 16.97
N ILE A 190 -7.51 -2.94 17.30
CA ILE A 190 -6.64 -2.06 18.09
C ILE A 190 -6.34 -0.76 17.32
N LEU A 191 -6.00 -0.85 16.02
CA LEU A 191 -5.70 0.33 15.22
C LEU A 191 -6.90 1.28 15.10
N ARG A 192 -8.13 0.75 14.97
CA ARG A 192 -9.36 1.55 14.88
C ARG A 192 -9.74 2.20 16.19
N ASN A 193 -9.64 1.45 17.28
CA ASN A 193 -10.23 1.85 18.54
C ASN A 193 -9.26 2.58 19.46
N ASP A 194 -7.96 2.22 19.41
CA ASP A 194 -7.01 2.67 20.43
C ASP A 194 -6.02 3.71 19.90
N TYR A 195 -5.88 3.87 18.57
CA TYR A 195 -4.91 4.77 17.98
C TYR A 195 -5.53 5.84 17.10
N VAL A 196 -4.81 6.96 16.96
CA VAL A 196 -4.92 7.86 15.83
C VAL A 196 -3.84 7.48 14.84
N ILE A 197 -4.21 7.20 13.59
CA ILE A 197 -3.28 6.70 12.56
C ILE A 197 -2.83 7.87 11.69
N VAL A 198 -1.53 7.94 11.40
CA VAL A 198 -0.97 8.82 10.37
C VAL A 198 -0.05 8.03 9.45
N ALA A 199 -0.33 8.07 8.15
CA ALA A 199 0.50 7.46 7.12
C ALA A 199 1.34 8.53 6.40
N LEU A 200 2.66 8.44 6.56
CA LEU A 200 3.62 9.37 5.99
C LEU A 200 4.27 8.75 4.75
N TYR A 201 3.68 9.02 3.59
CA TYR A 201 4.18 8.56 2.31
C TYR A 201 5.51 9.23 1.97
N SER A 202 6.58 8.45 1.86
CA SER A 202 7.96 8.96 1.68
C SER A 202 8.40 9.06 0.22
N ASP A 203 7.65 8.50 -0.71
CA ASP A 203 7.95 8.51 -2.16
C ASP A 203 6.98 9.36 -2.99
N ASP A 204 5.99 9.99 -2.35
CA ASP A 204 4.98 10.82 -2.99
C ASP A 204 5.61 12.05 -3.68
N LYS A 205 5.16 12.34 -4.92
CA LYS A 205 5.69 13.42 -5.74
C LYS A 205 4.83 14.69 -5.72
N LYS A 206 3.72 14.69 -5.00
CA LYS A 206 2.85 15.87 -4.87
C LYS A 206 3.65 17.05 -4.34
N VAL A 207 3.68 18.12 -5.12
CA VAL A 207 4.30 19.39 -4.69
C VAL A 207 3.30 20.13 -3.81
N LEU A 208 3.76 20.49 -2.61
CA LEU A 208 2.97 21.24 -1.63
C LEU A 208 3.03 22.76 -1.90
N PRO A 209 2.06 23.53 -1.36
CA PRO A 209 2.13 24.99 -1.35
C PRO A 209 3.43 25.49 -0.70
N GLU A 210 3.90 26.66 -1.09
CA GLU A 210 5.16 27.23 -0.57
C GLU A 210 5.18 27.41 0.96
N SER A 211 4.02 27.62 1.57
CA SER A 211 3.84 27.73 3.02
C SER A 211 4.14 26.43 3.78
N GLU A 212 4.15 25.30 3.08
CA GLU A 212 4.42 23.97 3.65
C GLU A 212 5.82 23.44 3.28
N TRP A 213 6.61 24.20 2.52
CA TRP A 213 7.97 23.79 2.19
C TRP A 213 8.87 23.77 3.41
N VAL A 214 9.78 22.81 3.43
CA VAL A 214 10.72 22.61 4.53
C VAL A 214 12.16 22.83 4.02
N THR A 215 12.90 23.67 4.70
CA THR A 215 14.34 23.85 4.44
C THR A 215 15.14 22.93 5.35
N THR A 216 15.98 22.09 4.75
CA THR A 216 16.86 21.18 5.51
C THR A 216 17.97 21.95 6.19
N ASP A 217 18.65 21.31 7.16
CA ASP A 217 19.81 21.89 7.86
C ASP A 217 20.98 22.24 6.89
N ALA A 218 21.04 21.58 5.72
CA ALA A 218 21.98 21.88 4.63
C ALA A 218 21.51 22.99 3.67
N GLY A 219 20.43 23.71 3.97
CA GLY A 219 19.88 24.80 3.16
C GLY A 219 19.08 24.36 1.92
N LYS A 220 18.82 23.06 1.74
CA LYS A 220 18.04 22.56 0.62
C LYS A 220 16.54 22.67 0.90
N VAL A 221 15.78 23.28 -0.04
CA VAL A 221 14.32 23.39 0.06
C VAL A 221 13.67 22.13 -0.47
N LEU A 222 12.86 21.49 0.38
CA LEU A 222 12.02 20.33 0.05
C LEU A 222 10.60 20.81 -0.25
N LYS A 223 10.10 20.45 -1.44
CA LYS A 223 8.83 20.95 -1.97
C LYS A 223 7.75 19.89 -2.07
N SER A 224 8.13 18.60 -2.14
CA SER A 224 7.17 17.50 -2.28
C SER A 224 6.93 16.79 -0.96
N LEU A 225 5.69 16.32 -0.78
CA LEU A 225 5.22 15.62 0.41
C LEU A 225 6.18 14.48 0.81
N GLY A 226 6.53 13.61 -0.12
CA GLY A 226 7.40 12.46 0.17
C GLY A 226 8.80 12.87 0.62
N LYS A 227 9.40 13.93 0.04
CA LYS A 227 10.71 14.40 0.49
C LYS A 227 10.66 14.99 1.89
N ILE A 228 9.58 15.68 2.25
CA ILE A 228 9.38 16.25 3.59
C ILE A 228 9.22 15.10 4.60
N ASN A 229 8.40 14.10 4.29
CA ASN A 229 8.20 12.93 5.15
C ASN A 229 9.49 12.11 5.33
N SER A 230 10.24 11.87 4.23
CA SER A 230 11.54 11.19 4.29
C SER A 230 12.56 11.96 5.13
N TYR A 231 12.59 13.28 5.01
CA TYR A 231 13.49 14.12 5.80
C TYR A 231 13.10 14.08 7.28
N TYR A 232 11.82 14.11 7.61
CA TYR A 232 11.35 13.97 8.98
C TYR A 232 11.76 12.62 9.59
N ALA A 233 11.57 11.51 8.88
CA ALA A 233 11.99 10.19 9.32
C ALA A 233 13.50 10.12 9.60
N LEU A 234 14.31 10.65 8.66
CA LEU A 234 15.75 10.64 8.77
C LEU A 234 16.23 11.55 9.92
N LYS A 235 15.68 12.76 10.06
CA LYS A 235 16.08 13.73 11.06
C LYS A 235 15.68 13.32 12.47
N THR A 236 14.49 12.76 12.64
CA THR A 236 13.92 12.45 13.96
C THR A 236 14.33 11.07 14.45
N PHE A 237 14.31 10.07 13.58
CA PHE A 237 14.52 8.65 13.94
C PHE A 237 15.82 8.08 13.36
N GLY A 238 16.55 8.82 12.53
CA GLY A 238 17.77 8.34 11.88
C GLY A 238 17.52 7.24 10.83
N VAL A 239 16.27 7.08 10.35
CA VAL A 239 15.83 5.96 9.52
C VAL A 239 15.43 6.42 8.12
N ASN A 240 15.86 5.65 7.12
CA ASN A 240 15.40 5.78 5.73
C ASN A 240 14.94 4.40 5.21
N ALA A 241 14.04 3.76 5.97
CA ALA A 241 13.50 2.44 5.66
C ALA A 241 11.97 2.46 5.74
N GLN A 242 11.33 1.58 4.97
CA GLN A 242 9.89 1.39 4.91
C GLN A 242 9.57 -0.11 4.82
N PRO A 243 8.53 -0.59 5.52
CA PRO A 243 7.73 0.13 6.50
C PRO A 243 8.51 0.42 7.80
N TYR A 244 8.15 1.50 8.48
CA TYR A 244 8.68 1.80 9.80
C TYR A 244 7.56 2.39 10.67
N TYR A 245 7.29 1.77 11.81
CA TYR A 245 6.17 2.07 12.69
C TYR A 245 6.66 2.67 13.99
N VAL A 246 6.11 3.82 14.35
CA VAL A 246 6.41 4.52 15.61
C VAL A 246 5.12 4.73 16.39
N LEU A 247 5.14 4.38 17.67
CA LEU A 247 4.05 4.67 18.60
C LEU A 247 4.45 5.88 19.43
N GLN A 248 3.66 6.95 19.29
CA GLN A 248 3.98 8.24 19.89
C GLN A 248 2.92 8.65 20.90
N GLY A 249 3.37 9.09 22.06
CA GLY A 249 2.54 9.61 23.13
C GLY A 249 2.49 11.14 23.16
N ARG A 250 2.11 11.67 24.31
CA ARG A 250 1.98 13.10 24.55
C ARG A 250 3.34 13.81 24.36
N GLY A 251 3.28 14.98 23.71
CA GLY A 251 4.49 15.78 23.47
C GLY A 251 5.49 15.17 22.51
N GLY A 252 5.08 14.26 21.65
CA GLY A 252 5.97 13.67 20.63
C GLY A 252 6.90 12.58 21.15
N LYS A 253 6.69 12.06 22.35
CA LYS A 253 7.57 11.06 22.97
C LYS A 253 7.26 9.66 22.43
N GLU A 254 8.29 8.91 22.02
CA GLU A 254 8.14 7.50 21.70
C GLU A 254 7.67 6.71 22.92
N LEU A 255 6.70 5.81 22.72
CA LEU A 255 6.12 4.99 23.78
C LEU A 255 6.88 3.70 24.00
N VAL A 256 7.28 3.06 22.91
CA VAL A 256 8.03 1.80 22.86
C VAL A 256 9.00 1.83 21.68
N PRO A 257 10.02 0.96 21.62
CA PRO A 257 10.94 0.90 20.48
C PRO A 257 10.17 0.71 19.16
N PRO A 258 10.51 1.47 18.13
CA PRO A 258 9.86 1.36 16.82
C PRO A 258 10.03 -0.02 16.19
N ARG A 259 9.12 -0.37 15.26
CA ARG A 259 9.11 -1.66 14.57
C ARG A 259 9.16 -1.46 13.05
N GLY A 260 9.90 -2.33 12.37
CA GLY A 260 9.95 -2.38 10.91
C GLY A 260 9.13 -3.51 10.31
N TYR A 261 9.56 -3.98 9.13
CA TYR A 261 8.95 -5.13 8.46
C TYR A 261 9.15 -6.41 9.24
N ASP A 262 8.04 -7.00 9.67
CA ASP A 262 8.00 -8.29 10.36
C ASP A 262 6.59 -8.87 10.24
N LEU A 263 6.46 -10.08 9.69
CA LEU A 263 5.17 -10.74 9.44
C LEU A 263 4.60 -11.48 10.66
N ASP A 264 5.24 -11.37 11.81
CA ASP A 264 4.72 -11.90 13.08
C ASP A 264 3.52 -11.06 13.55
N VAL A 265 2.32 -11.60 13.31
CA VAL A 265 1.04 -10.96 13.68
C VAL A 265 0.93 -10.78 15.18
N GLN A 266 1.26 -11.84 15.97
CA GLN A 266 1.15 -11.75 17.42
C GLN A 266 2.12 -10.74 18.01
N GLY A 267 3.37 -10.74 17.55
CA GLY A 267 4.35 -9.73 17.95
C GLY A 267 3.93 -8.31 17.55
N PHE A 268 3.16 -8.13 16.47
CA PHE A 268 2.61 -6.84 16.11
C PHE A 268 1.45 -6.41 17.03
N VAL A 269 0.57 -7.35 17.42
CA VAL A 269 -0.47 -7.13 18.44
C VAL A 269 0.15 -6.71 19.77
N ASP A 270 1.20 -7.42 20.21
CA ASP A 270 1.91 -7.12 21.45
C ASP A 270 2.59 -5.76 21.43
N PHE A 271 3.17 -5.37 20.27
CA PHE A 271 3.73 -4.05 20.05
C PHE A 271 2.66 -2.95 20.21
N LEU A 272 1.51 -3.11 19.57
CA LEU A 272 0.41 -2.13 19.68
C LEU A 272 -0.12 -2.04 21.10
N ARG A 273 -0.37 -3.15 21.78
CA ARG A 273 -0.85 -3.17 23.18
C ARG A 273 0.13 -2.52 24.13
N SER A 274 1.43 -2.81 23.97
CA SER A 274 2.47 -2.21 24.80
C SER A 274 2.52 -0.68 24.66
N GLY A 275 2.23 -0.17 23.45
CA GLY A 275 2.12 1.27 23.20
C GLY A 275 0.93 1.89 23.92
N VAL A 276 -0.26 1.26 23.91
CA VAL A 276 -1.43 1.72 24.66
C VAL A 276 -1.15 1.74 26.16
N GLU A 277 -0.58 0.66 26.71
CA GLU A 277 -0.19 0.60 28.13
C GLU A 277 0.82 1.68 28.51
N ALA A 278 1.81 1.94 27.64
CA ALA A 278 2.81 2.99 27.88
C ALA A 278 2.17 4.38 27.85
N TYR A 279 1.18 4.61 26.98
CA TYR A 279 0.43 5.86 26.89
C TYR A 279 -0.43 6.07 28.14
N ASP A 280 -1.13 5.04 28.64
CA ASP A 280 -1.96 5.12 29.83
C ASP A 280 -1.13 5.40 31.09
N ARG A 281 0.11 4.93 31.16
CA ARG A 281 1.06 5.30 32.24
C ARG A 281 1.49 6.77 32.22
N GLN A 282 1.26 7.51 31.12
CA GLN A 282 1.53 8.94 31.01
C GLN A 282 0.34 9.84 31.41
N LYS A 283 -0.82 9.24 31.70
CA LYS A 283 -2.01 9.93 32.23
C LYS A 283 -1.85 10.25 33.70
#